data_3b660b9624a3dc549b213ce8df91d028
#
_entry.id   3b660b9624a3dc549b213ce8df91d028
#
_cell.length_a   1.000
_cell.length_b   1.000
_cell.length_c   1.000
_cell.angle_alpha   90.00
_cell.angle_beta   90.00
_cell.angle_gamma   90.00
#
_symmetry.space_group_name_H-M   'P 1'
#
loop_
_entity.id
_entity.type
_entity.pdbx_description
1 polymer ?
#
loop_
_entity_poly.entity_id
_entity_poly.type
_entity_poly.pdbx_seq_one_letter_code
_entity_poly.pdbx_strand_id
1 'polypeptide(L)'
;MEIQNLKKADELFIARAEAEAATGQYRTAEELFVLCGKEDQAISMYKRAQQWDEMIELVKHYHPDLLQKSYQAVGKSLADEKSYAAAERYFIKGEDWKAAVNMYRNVNQWEDAYSLGSRISVNSI
;
A
#
# COMPACT_ATOMS: atom_id res chain seq x y z
N MET A 1 30.31 -24.02 2.93
CA MET A 1 29.24 -24.88 3.42
C MET A 1 28.17 -24.12 4.19
N GLU A 2 28.58 -23.26 5.11
CA GLU A 2 27.62 -22.47 5.89
C GLU A 2 26.75 -21.57 5.04
N ILE A 3 27.32 -20.95 4.01
CA ILE A 3 26.58 -20.06 3.10
C ILE A 3 25.48 -20.83 2.34
N GLN A 4 25.79 -22.06 1.91
CA GLN A 4 24.81 -22.90 1.22
C GLN A 4 23.67 -23.32 2.15
N ASN A 5 23.99 -23.61 3.41
CA ASN A 5 22.97 -23.96 4.40
C ASN A 5 22.06 -22.79 4.73
N LEU A 6 22.63 -21.58 4.80
CA LEU A 6 21.86 -20.36 5.01
C LEU A 6 20.91 -20.10 3.84
N LYS A 7 21.40 -20.28 2.60
CA LYS A 7 20.55 -20.11 1.41
C LYS A 7 19.40 -21.12 1.39
N LYS A 8 19.67 -22.38 1.75
CA LYS A 8 18.62 -23.40 1.81
C LYS A 8 17.60 -23.09 2.89
N ALA A 9 18.05 -22.60 4.06
CA ALA A 9 17.14 -22.19 5.11
C ALA A 9 16.24 -21.04 4.65
N ASP A 10 16.83 -20.03 3.98
CA ASP A 10 16.07 -18.90 3.45
C ASP A 10 15.05 -19.36 2.38
N GLU A 11 15.46 -20.27 1.49
CA GLU A 11 14.56 -20.81 0.47
C GLU A 11 13.37 -21.52 1.10
N LEU A 12 13.61 -22.28 2.17
CA LEU A 12 12.54 -22.99 2.89
C LEU A 12 11.60 -22.01 3.58
N PHE A 13 12.14 -20.96 4.22
CA PHE A 13 11.33 -19.94 4.86
C PHE A 13 10.51 -19.16 3.84
N ILE A 14 11.10 -18.81 2.69
CA ILE A 14 10.39 -18.11 1.62
C ILE A 14 9.27 -18.98 1.06
N ALA A 15 9.55 -20.28 0.81
CA ALA A 15 8.54 -21.20 0.31
C ALA A 15 7.38 -21.33 1.31
N ARG A 16 7.69 -21.40 2.60
CA ARG A 16 6.67 -21.46 3.63
C ARG A 16 5.87 -20.17 3.69
N ALA A 17 6.54 -19.02 3.59
CA ALA A 17 5.87 -17.71 3.58
C ALA A 17 4.88 -17.62 2.42
N GLU A 18 5.28 -18.08 1.24
CA GLU A 18 4.39 -18.07 0.07
C GLU A 18 3.19 -18.99 0.27
N ALA A 19 3.41 -20.15 0.87
CA ALA A 19 2.33 -21.10 1.19
C ALA A 19 1.36 -20.50 2.21
N GLU A 20 1.88 -19.86 3.26
CA GLU A 20 1.05 -19.21 4.27
C GLU A 20 0.24 -18.06 3.67
N ALA A 21 0.87 -17.27 2.79
CA ALA A 21 0.17 -16.19 2.07
C ALA A 21 -0.95 -16.73 1.20
N ALA A 22 -0.73 -17.86 0.55
CA ALA A 22 -1.74 -18.48 -0.31
C ALA A 22 -2.99 -18.90 0.46
N THR A 23 -2.86 -19.19 1.75
CA THR A 23 -3.98 -19.57 2.62
C THR A 23 -4.53 -18.39 3.43
N GLY A 24 -4.05 -17.16 3.16
CA GLY A 24 -4.53 -15.98 3.84
C GLY A 24 -3.84 -15.69 5.17
N GLN A 25 -2.80 -16.45 5.51
CA GLN A 25 -2.04 -16.25 6.75
C GLN A 25 -0.94 -15.19 6.53
N TYR A 26 -1.35 -13.95 6.28
CA TYR A 26 -0.45 -12.87 5.87
C TYR A 26 0.53 -12.47 6.96
N ARG A 27 0.09 -12.43 8.21
CA ARG A 27 0.99 -12.04 9.32
C ARG A 27 2.12 -13.05 9.49
N THR A 28 1.81 -14.34 9.42
CA THR A 28 2.82 -15.40 9.51
C THR A 28 3.78 -15.31 8.33
N ALA A 29 3.24 -15.09 7.11
CA ALA A 29 4.06 -14.93 5.91
C ALA A 29 4.98 -13.72 6.04
N GLU A 30 4.46 -12.59 6.54
CA GLU A 30 5.25 -11.38 6.77
C GLU A 30 6.44 -11.68 7.69
N GLU A 31 6.20 -12.35 8.81
CA GLU A 31 7.25 -12.67 9.77
C GLU A 31 8.35 -13.51 9.13
N LEU A 32 7.97 -14.49 8.31
CA LEU A 32 8.92 -15.35 7.62
C LEU A 32 9.74 -14.59 6.58
N PHE A 33 9.10 -13.71 5.80
CA PHE A 33 9.80 -12.87 4.83
C PHE A 33 10.79 -11.93 5.52
N VAL A 34 10.37 -11.31 6.62
CA VAL A 34 11.23 -10.37 7.37
C VAL A 34 12.44 -11.09 7.96
N LEU A 35 12.25 -12.33 8.46
CA LEU A 35 13.35 -13.14 8.97
C LEU A 35 14.44 -13.37 7.93
N CYS A 36 14.06 -13.45 6.65
CA CYS A 36 14.98 -13.68 5.54
C CYS A 36 15.50 -12.39 4.92
N GLY A 37 15.16 -11.24 5.50
CA GLY A 37 15.52 -9.95 4.91
C GLY A 37 14.79 -9.66 3.62
N LYS A 38 13.60 -10.24 3.43
CA LYS A 38 12.77 -10.09 2.24
C LYS A 38 11.52 -9.27 2.53
N GLU A 39 11.67 -8.17 3.23
CA GLU A 39 10.58 -7.27 3.58
C GLU A 39 9.86 -6.72 2.34
N ASP A 40 10.58 -6.58 1.22
CA ASP A 40 9.96 -6.14 -0.03
C ASP A 40 8.95 -7.16 -0.56
N GLN A 41 9.20 -8.45 -0.32
CA GLN A 41 8.25 -9.49 -0.70
C GLN A 41 7.01 -9.47 0.17
N ALA A 42 7.18 -9.14 1.46
CA ALA A 42 6.04 -8.96 2.36
C ALA A 42 5.17 -7.78 1.92
N ILE A 43 5.80 -6.67 1.54
CA ILE A 43 5.08 -5.50 1.02
C ILE A 43 4.31 -5.87 -0.25
N SER A 44 4.94 -6.57 -1.18
CA SER A 44 4.30 -7.02 -2.42
C SER A 44 3.14 -7.96 -2.16
N MET A 45 3.27 -8.84 -1.18
CA MET A 45 2.22 -9.75 -0.76
C MET A 45 0.97 -8.99 -0.30
N TYR A 46 1.15 -8.02 0.59
CA TYR A 46 0.03 -7.22 1.08
C TYR A 46 -0.59 -6.38 -0.04
N LYS A 47 0.24 -5.87 -0.96
CA LYS A 47 -0.24 -5.13 -2.13
C LYS A 47 -1.16 -5.99 -2.99
N ARG A 48 -0.75 -7.22 -3.30
CA ARG A 48 -1.55 -8.15 -4.11
C ARG A 48 -2.85 -8.54 -3.41
N ALA A 49 -2.80 -8.66 -2.09
CA ALA A 49 -3.96 -8.99 -1.28
C ALA A 49 -4.84 -7.78 -0.99
N GLN A 50 -4.42 -6.60 -1.42
CA GLN A 50 -5.10 -5.32 -1.16
C GLN A 50 -5.25 -5.04 0.33
N GLN A 51 -4.32 -5.52 1.13
CA GLN A 51 -4.23 -5.21 2.55
C GLN A 51 -3.41 -3.93 2.70
N TRP A 52 -4.05 -2.81 2.37
CA TRP A 52 -3.36 -1.53 2.23
C TRP A 52 -2.76 -1.01 3.54
N ASP A 53 -3.47 -1.16 4.66
CA ASP A 53 -2.99 -0.67 5.95
C ASP A 53 -1.70 -1.39 6.37
N GLU A 54 -1.67 -2.69 6.23
CA GLU A 54 -0.50 -3.51 6.56
C GLU A 54 0.66 -3.21 5.63
N MET A 55 0.36 -3.01 4.33
CA MET A 55 1.38 -2.64 3.36
C MET A 55 2.02 -1.29 3.74
N ILE A 56 1.19 -0.30 4.07
CA ILE A 56 1.67 1.04 4.43
C ILE A 56 2.53 1.00 5.70
N GLU A 57 2.15 0.18 6.70
CA GLU A 57 2.95 0.05 7.91
C GLU A 57 4.36 -0.48 7.61
N LEU A 58 4.48 -1.44 6.72
CA LEU A 58 5.79 -1.96 6.31
C LEU A 58 6.59 -0.92 5.53
N VAL A 59 5.95 -0.20 4.61
CA VAL A 59 6.62 0.88 3.87
C VAL A 59 7.11 1.95 4.82
N LYS A 60 6.29 2.33 5.78
CA LYS A 60 6.63 3.34 6.78
C LYS A 60 7.86 2.92 7.58
N HIS A 61 7.96 1.65 7.91
CA HIS A 61 9.06 1.11 8.73
C HIS A 61 10.34 0.90 7.92
N TYR A 62 10.24 0.32 6.74
CA TYR A 62 11.41 -0.09 5.95
C TYR A 62 11.80 0.88 4.84
N HIS A 63 10.83 1.60 4.28
CA HIS A 63 11.06 2.52 3.16
C HIS A 63 10.29 3.82 3.36
N PRO A 64 10.60 4.59 4.43
CA PRO A 64 9.84 5.82 4.72
C PRO A 64 9.93 6.86 3.62
N ASP A 65 10.98 6.83 2.80
CA ASP A 65 11.14 7.72 1.66
C ASP A 65 10.12 7.44 0.54
N LEU A 66 9.53 6.25 0.52
CA LEU A 66 8.52 5.87 -0.46
C LEU A 66 7.09 5.99 0.07
N LEU A 67 6.92 6.46 1.29
CA LEU A 67 5.62 6.49 1.94
C LEU A 67 4.60 7.34 1.18
N GLN A 68 4.99 8.53 0.78
CA GLN A 68 4.11 9.45 0.05
C GLN A 68 3.65 8.83 -1.27
N LYS A 69 4.59 8.28 -2.03
CA LYS A 69 4.26 7.61 -3.30
C LYS A 69 3.38 6.40 -3.10
N SER A 70 3.57 5.68 -2.00
CA SER A 70 2.75 4.50 -1.67
C SER A 70 1.31 4.90 -1.38
N TYR A 71 1.09 5.98 -0.64
CA TYR A 71 -0.26 6.50 -0.41
C TYR A 71 -0.94 6.87 -1.73
N GLN A 72 -0.22 7.54 -2.63
CA GLN A 72 -0.75 7.92 -3.93
C GLN A 72 -1.11 6.69 -4.77
N ALA A 73 -0.25 5.68 -4.76
CA ALA A 73 -0.49 4.43 -5.49
C ALA A 73 -1.73 3.69 -4.97
N VAL A 74 -1.91 3.64 -3.66
CA VAL A 74 -3.11 3.03 -3.05
C VAL A 74 -4.36 3.80 -3.46
N GLY A 75 -4.29 5.13 -3.41
CA GLY A 75 -5.39 5.98 -3.85
C GLY A 75 -5.81 5.69 -5.28
N LYS A 76 -4.83 5.56 -6.17
CA LYS A 76 -5.09 5.25 -7.58
C LYS A 76 -5.74 3.88 -7.74
N SER A 77 -5.26 2.86 -7.02
CA SER A 77 -5.84 1.52 -7.07
C SER A 77 -7.29 1.52 -6.59
N LEU A 78 -7.58 2.24 -5.52
CA LEU A 78 -8.93 2.36 -4.99
C LEU A 78 -9.85 3.13 -5.93
N ALA A 79 -9.33 4.16 -6.60
CA ALA A 79 -10.09 4.91 -7.60
C ALA A 79 -10.46 4.01 -8.79
N ASP A 80 -9.53 3.17 -9.23
CA ASP A 80 -9.76 2.23 -10.32
C ASP A 80 -10.86 1.22 -9.94
N GLU A 81 -10.99 0.89 -8.66
CA GLU A 81 -12.03 0.01 -8.15
C GLU A 81 -13.32 0.76 -7.80
N LYS A 82 -13.36 2.05 -8.08
CA LYS A 82 -14.51 2.93 -7.81
C LYS A 82 -14.79 3.13 -6.32
N SER A 83 -13.81 2.89 -5.46
CA SER A 83 -13.88 3.16 -4.02
C SER A 83 -13.41 4.60 -3.76
N TYR A 84 -14.20 5.56 -4.21
CA TYR A 84 -13.77 6.96 -4.29
C TYR A 84 -13.51 7.61 -2.94
N ALA A 85 -14.35 7.36 -1.95
CA ALA A 85 -14.15 7.94 -0.61
C ALA A 85 -12.86 7.45 0.03
N ALA A 86 -12.56 6.16 -0.11
CA ALA A 86 -11.31 5.59 0.39
C ALA A 86 -10.11 6.13 -0.39
N ALA A 87 -10.24 6.21 -1.74
CA ALA A 87 -9.19 6.75 -2.59
C ALA A 87 -8.85 8.20 -2.20
N GLU A 88 -9.87 9.01 -1.94
CA GLU A 88 -9.68 10.40 -1.49
C GLU A 88 -8.78 10.46 -0.25
N ARG A 89 -9.05 9.62 0.75
CA ARG A 89 -8.27 9.62 1.98
C ARG A 89 -6.80 9.32 1.73
N TYR A 90 -6.50 8.35 0.85
CA TYR A 90 -5.12 8.00 0.54
C TYR A 90 -4.43 9.06 -0.32
N PHE A 91 -5.14 9.66 -1.27
CA PHE A 91 -4.59 10.77 -2.04
C PHE A 91 -4.22 11.94 -1.13
N ILE A 92 -5.08 12.27 -0.18
CA ILE A 92 -4.83 13.37 0.77
C ILE A 92 -3.61 13.06 1.65
N LYS A 93 -3.50 11.83 2.17
CA LYS A 93 -2.33 11.41 2.94
C LYS A 93 -1.05 11.48 2.13
N GLY A 94 -1.13 11.23 0.82
CA GLY A 94 -0.02 11.34 -0.11
C GLY A 94 0.21 12.75 -0.62
N GLU A 95 -0.52 13.73 -0.08
CA GLU A 95 -0.42 15.13 -0.47
C GLU A 95 -0.70 15.38 -1.95
N ASP A 96 -1.59 14.56 -2.54
CA ASP A 96 -1.98 14.66 -3.95
C ASP A 96 -3.45 15.09 -4.07
N TRP A 97 -3.72 16.33 -3.71
CA TRP A 97 -5.04 16.93 -3.76
C TRP A 97 -5.63 16.93 -5.18
N LYS A 98 -4.75 17.18 -6.15
CA LYS A 98 -5.16 17.25 -7.55
C LYS A 98 -5.72 15.93 -8.04
N ALA A 99 -5.09 14.82 -7.66
CA ALA A 99 -5.56 13.49 -8.04
C ALA A 99 -6.95 13.23 -7.47
N ALA A 100 -7.19 13.60 -6.21
CA ALA A 100 -8.48 13.41 -5.56
C ALA A 100 -9.57 14.23 -6.26
N VAL A 101 -9.31 15.51 -6.54
CA VAL A 101 -10.26 16.38 -7.24
C VAL A 101 -10.53 15.86 -8.65
N ASN A 102 -9.48 15.50 -9.39
CA ASN A 102 -9.62 14.99 -10.75
C ASN A 102 -10.38 13.67 -10.80
N MET A 103 -10.19 12.81 -9.79
CA MET A 103 -10.94 11.56 -9.68
C MET A 103 -12.44 11.81 -9.68
N TYR A 104 -12.91 12.73 -8.83
CA TYR A 104 -14.34 13.06 -8.75
C TYR A 104 -14.84 13.73 -10.02
N ARG A 105 -14.04 14.61 -10.62
CA ARG A 105 -14.40 15.26 -11.88
C ARG A 105 -14.56 14.24 -13.01
N ASN A 106 -13.67 13.27 -13.08
CA ASN A 106 -13.68 12.27 -14.15
C ASN A 106 -14.89 11.34 -14.10
N VAL A 107 -15.49 11.17 -12.91
CA VAL A 107 -16.68 10.32 -12.75
C VAL A 107 -17.96 11.16 -12.62
N ASN A 108 -17.90 12.44 -12.98
CA ASN A 108 -19.02 13.39 -12.94
C ASN A 108 -19.59 13.62 -11.53
N GLN A 109 -18.78 13.46 -10.50
CA GLN A 109 -19.15 13.79 -9.12
C GLN A 109 -18.67 15.20 -8.78
N TRP A 110 -19.27 16.17 -9.46
CA TRP A 110 -18.86 17.58 -9.38
C TRP A 110 -19.03 18.17 -7.99
N GLU A 111 -20.08 17.78 -7.28
CA GLU A 111 -20.32 18.28 -5.92
C GLU A 111 -19.20 17.86 -4.97
N ASP A 112 -18.78 16.60 -5.07
CA ASP A 112 -17.68 16.09 -4.25
C ASP A 112 -16.35 16.77 -4.61
N ALA A 113 -16.11 16.98 -5.91
CA ALA A 113 -14.92 17.67 -6.37
C ALA A 113 -14.88 19.11 -5.86
N TYR A 114 -16.02 19.80 -5.94
CA TYR A 114 -16.14 21.18 -5.48
C TYR A 114 -15.94 21.27 -3.96
N SER A 115 -16.61 20.41 -3.21
CA SER A 115 -16.48 20.38 -1.74
C SER A 115 -15.03 20.13 -1.32
N LEU A 116 -14.36 19.18 -1.97
CA LEU A 116 -12.96 18.88 -1.66
C LEU A 116 -12.07 20.07 -1.98
N GLY A 117 -12.26 20.69 -3.15
CA GLY A 117 -11.50 21.86 -3.55
C GLY A 117 -11.66 23.02 -2.56
N SER A 118 -12.89 23.24 -2.09
CA SER A 118 -13.17 24.28 -1.10
C SER A 118 -12.48 24.01 0.23
N ARG A 119 -12.52 22.76 0.70
CA ARG A 119 -11.84 22.37 1.95
C ARG A 119 -10.34 22.58 1.85
N ILE A 120 -9.75 22.21 0.72
CA ILE A 120 -8.31 22.39 0.49
C ILE A 120 -7.96 23.87 0.51
N SER A 121 -8.74 24.72 -0.19
CA SER A 121 -8.51 26.15 -0.25
C SER A 121 -8.57 26.80 1.13
N VAL A 122 -9.58 26.42 1.93
CA VAL A 122 -9.73 26.94 3.30
C VAL A 122 -8.55 26.49 4.17
N ASN A 123 -8.13 25.26 4.05
CA ASN A 123 -7.02 24.72 4.87
C ASN A 123 -5.65 25.25 4.42
N SER A 124 -5.55 25.78 3.21
CA SER A 124 -4.31 26.35 2.68
C SER A 124 -4.03 27.77 3.17
N ILE A 125 -5.04 28.41 3.73
CA ILE A 125 -4.94 29.76 4.26
C ILE A 125 -4.50 29.72 5.72
#